data_b059e3ce4576029f6ed638dcf27b0d95
#
_entry.id   b059e3ce4576029f6ed638dcf27b0d95
#
_cell.length_a   1.000
_cell.length_b   1.000
_cell.length_c   1.000
_cell.angle_alpha   90.00
_cell.angle_beta   90.00
_cell.angle_gamma   90.00
#
_symmetry.space_group_name_H-M   'P 1'
#
loop_
_entity.id
_entity.type
_entity.pdbx_description
1 polymer ?
#
loop_
_entity_poly.entity_id
_entity_poly.type
_entity_poly.pdbx_seq_one_letter_code
_entity_poly.pdbx_strand_id
1 'polypeptide(L)'
;MTKYLITGVNGFVGQYFCSYLKEKEPTSQIFGVDLLLSAEGLSDHFLQLDLKDKAKVFSIIKEYRPDYIVHLAALSSVAESWKAPATSVLNNTSAFLNLVDAVRQADLSTRILSVGSSEEYGIYDIPIKEYFHLHPKNPYAVARVEQEYLAKLYVDYFDIDIVMTRSFNHIGPKQSKHFVIPSIISGFIDILKSRSDNVLSVGNIDVVRDFLDVRDVVRAYYQILKFGQKREVYNVCSGVGTKLSEIIELISMKMNIFPKIYVDPLKLRVNDILFVVGDNSKLKQELDWKAKISLDTTISDMIEGYKNEEKTTSLYWA
;
A
#
# COMPACT_ATOMS: atom_id res chain seq x y z
N MET A 1 -21.92 8.01 16.10
CA MET A 1 -20.55 7.42 16.17
C MET A 1 -20.24 6.86 14.80
N THR A 2 -19.18 7.35 14.16
CA THR A 2 -18.81 6.96 12.80
C THR A 2 -18.20 5.56 12.81
N LYS A 3 -18.65 4.69 11.91
CA LYS A 3 -18.22 3.28 11.80
C LYS A 3 -17.37 3.08 10.56
N TYR A 4 -16.16 2.57 10.77
CA TYR A 4 -15.22 2.20 9.70
C TYR A 4 -15.07 0.69 9.64
N LEU A 5 -15.14 0.13 8.43
CA LEU A 5 -14.69 -1.23 8.16
C LEU A 5 -13.40 -1.17 7.34
N ILE A 6 -12.32 -1.78 7.87
CA ILE A 6 -11.00 -1.76 7.23
C ILE A 6 -10.62 -3.20 6.89
N THR A 7 -10.49 -3.51 5.62
CA THR A 7 -10.00 -4.80 5.17
C THR A 7 -8.48 -4.77 4.99
N GLY A 8 -7.79 -5.85 5.32
CA GLY A 8 -6.32 -5.86 5.34
C GLY A 8 -5.75 -5.06 6.52
N VAL A 9 -6.46 -5.06 7.64
CA VAL A 9 -6.16 -4.24 8.83
C VAL A 9 -4.80 -4.56 9.45
N ASN A 10 -4.33 -5.81 9.37
CA ASN A 10 -3.02 -6.23 9.87
C ASN A 10 -1.87 -5.92 8.91
N GLY A 11 -2.19 -5.52 7.68
CA GLY A 11 -1.22 -5.11 6.69
C GLY A 11 -0.48 -3.82 7.08
N PHE A 12 0.63 -3.56 6.39
CA PHE A 12 1.47 -2.39 6.62
C PHE A 12 0.67 -1.08 6.65
N VAL A 13 -0.11 -0.80 5.61
CA VAL A 13 -0.93 0.41 5.51
C VAL A 13 -2.10 0.40 6.50
N GLY A 14 -2.72 -0.77 6.72
CA GLY A 14 -3.87 -0.94 7.62
C GLY A 14 -3.55 -0.50 9.05
N GLN A 15 -2.39 -0.89 9.56
CA GLN A 15 -1.91 -0.50 10.90
C GLN A 15 -1.75 1.02 11.03
N TYR A 16 -1.13 1.66 10.05
CA TYR A 16 -0.96 3.13 10.05
C TYR A 16 -2.29 3.85 9.90
N PHE A 17 -3.20 3.33 9.07
CA PHE A 17 -4.52 3.94 8.89
C PHE A 17 -5.37 3.87 10.15
N CYS A 18 -5.38 2.73 10.86
CA CYS A 18 -6.06 2.60 12.15
C CYS A 18 -5.48 3.57 13.19
N SER A 19 -4.16 3.66 13.30
CA SER A 19 -3.50 4.59 14.22
C SER A 19 -3.87 6.05 13.91
N TYR A 20 -3.87 6.41 12.62
CA TYR A 20 -4.27 7.74 12.17
C TYR A 20 -5.74 8.05 12.47
N LEU A 21 -6.65 7.08 12.26
CA LEU A 21 -8.07 7.25 12.59
C LEU A 21 -8.29 7.44 14.09
N LYS A 22 -7.63 6.67 14.94
CA LYS A 22 -7.74 6.81 16.40
C LYS A 22 -7.28 8.18 16.90
N GLU A 23 -6.27 8.76 16.26
CA GLU A 23 -5.82 10.12 16.54
C GLU A 23 -6.80 11.18 16.00
N LYS A 24 -7.26 11.02 14.76
CA LYS A 24 -8.04 12.02 14.03
C LYS A 24 -9.52 12.03 14.40
N GLU A 25 -10.09 10.84 14.64
CA GLU A 25 -11.48 10.63 15.03
C GLU A 25 -11.57 9.69 16.25
N PRO A 26 -11.19 10.13 17.45
CA PRO A 26 -11.10 9.25 18.64
C PRO A 26 -12.41 8.55 19.04
N THR A 27 -13.55 9.11 18.61
CA THR A 27 -14.89 8.56 18.90
C THR A 27 -15.41 7.61 17.83
N SER A 28 -14.64 7.39 16.73
CA SER A 28 -15.04 6.44 15.70
C SER A 28 -14.87 4.99 16.17
N GLN A 29 -15.65 4.09 15.58
CA GLN A 29 -15.49 2.65 15.76
C GLN A 29 -14.79 2.04 14.54
N ILE A 30 -13.77 1.21 14.78
CA ILE A 30 -13.01 0.52 13.75
C ILE A 30 -13.31 -0.98 13.83
N PHE A 31 -13.86 -1.53 12.75
CA PHE A 31 -13.99 -2.98 12.55
C PHE A 31 -12.90 -3.43 11.56
N GLY A 32 -11.96 -4.21 12.04
CA GLY A 32 -10.87 -4.75 11.24
C GLY A 32 -11.19 -6.15 10.69
N VAL A 33 -10.90 -6.36 9.41
CA VAL A 33 -11.01 -7.66 8.74
C VAL A 33 -9.67 -8.02 8.09
N ASP A 34 -9.19 -9.24 8.32
CA ASP A 34 -7.97 -9.76 7.70
C ASP A 34 -8.00 -11.29 7.57
N LEU A 35 -7.16 -11.85 6.71
CA LEU A 35 -6.91 -13.29 6.63
C LEU A 35 -6.06 -13.80 7.79
N LEU A 36 -5.16 -12.97 8.30
CA LEU A 36 -4.25 -13.30 9.39
C LEU A 36 -4.87 -12.89 10.72
N LEU A 37 -4.55 -13.64 11.78
CA LEU A 37 -4.92 -13.26 13.14
C LEU A 37 -4.30 -11.91 13.51
N SER A 38 -5.05 -11.09 14.25
CA SER A 38 -4.59 -9.76 14.66
C SER A 38 -3.44 -9.84 15.65
N ALA A 39 -2.44 -8.98 15.44
CA ALA A 39 -1.65 -8.46 16.53
C ALA A 39 -2.50 -7.40 17.27
N GLU A 40 -2.48 -7.39 18.59
CA GLU A 40 -3.37 -6.67 19.49
C GLU A 40 -3.61 -5.17 19.18
N GLY A 41 -4.83 -4.70 19.43
CA GLY A 41 -5.15 -3.30 19.71
C GLY A 41 -5.34 -2.35 18.53
N LEU A 42 -5.32 -2.81 17.26
CA LEU A 42 -5.45 -1.93 16.10
C LEU A 42 -6.89 -1.52 15.79
N SER A 43 -7.86 -2.38 16.06
CA SER A 43 -9.28 -2.13 15.85
C SER A 43 -10.09 -2.41 17.11
N ASP A 44 -11.27 -1.80 17.21
CA ASP A 44 -12.18 -2.02 18.35
C ASP A 44 -12.83 -3.41 18.26
N HIS A 45 -13.05 -3.88 17.03
CA HIS A 45 -13.52 -5.23 16.71
C HIS A 45 -12.66 -5.81 15.61
N PHE A 46 -12.35 -7.09 15.68
CA PHE A 46 -11.57 -7.80 14.67
C PHE A 46 -12.25 -9.12 14.30
N LEU A 47 -12.23 -9.41 12.99
CA LEU A 47 -12.65 -10.71 12.49
C LEU A 47 -11.63 -11.25 11.48
N GLN A 48 -11.19 -12.49 11.76
CA GLN A 48 -10.45 -13.26 10.76
C GLN A 48 -11.42 -13.76 9.69
N LEU A 49 -11.27 -13.25 8.46
CA LEU A 49 -12.19 -13.55 7.36
C LEU A 49 -11.48 -13.56 6.02
N ASP A 50 -11.72 -14.58 5.23
CA ASP A 50 -11.43 -14.56 3.79
C ASP A 50 -12.57 -13.81 3.06
N LEU A 51 -12.24 -12.69 2.43
CA LEU A 51 -13.21 -11.89 1.67
C LEU A 51 -13.81 -12.63 0.45
N LYS A 52 -13.29 -13.80 0.10
CA LYS A 52 -13.92 -14.69 -0.90
C LYS A 52 -15.17 -15.40 -0.36
N ASP A 53 -15.34 -15.47 0.95
CA ASP A 53 -16.56 -16.00 1.58
C ASP A 53 -17.69 -14.96 1.49
N LYS A 54 -18.39 -14.98 0.34
CA LYS A 54 -19.46 -14.03 0.02
C LYS A 54 -20.53 -13.96 1.11
N ALA A 55 -20.90 -15.09 1.69
CA ALA A 55 -21.98 -15.15 2.68
C ALA A 55 -21.57 -14.44 3.99
N LYS A 56 -20.35 -14.70 4.46
CA LYS A 56 -19.82 -14.02 5.66
C LYS A 56 -19.59 -12.54 5.42
N VAL A 57 -19.05 -12.13 4.26
CA VAL A 57 -18.88 -10.72 3.90
C VAL A 57 -20.23 -10.00 3.94
N PHE A 58 -21.26 -10.59 3.34
CA PHE A 58 -22.61 -10.01 3.37
C PHE A 58 -23.16 -9.90 4.79
N SER A 59 -23.03 -10.95 5.61
CA SER A 59 -23.51 -10.95 7.01
C SER A 59 -22.89 -9.80 7.80
N ILE A 60 -21.57 -9.64 7.72
CA ILE A 60 -20.84 -8.59 8.45
C ILE A 60 -21.25 -7.19 8.00
N ILE A 61 -21.31 -6.94 6.68
CA ILE A 61 -21.71 -5.64 6.14
C ILE A 61 -23.13 -5.30 6.60
N LYS A 62 -24.05 -6.25 6.52
CA LYS A 62 -25.45 -6.07 6.92
C LYS A 62 -25.60 -5.82 8.42
N GLU A 63 -24.83 -6.51 9.26
CA GLU A 63 -24.88 -6.41 10.72
C GLU A 63 -24.17 -5.14 11.22
N TYR A 64 -22.93 -4.92 10.79
CA TYR A 64 -22.12 -3.79 11.27
C TYR A 64 -22.59 -2.45 10.71
N ARG A 65 -23.07 -2.42 9.44
CA ARG A 65 -23.55 -1.21 8.73
C ARG A 65 -22.52 -0.08 8.78
N PRO A 66 -21.34 -0.26 8.16
CA PRO A 66 -20.28 0.76 8.19
C PRO A 66 -20.70 2.03 7.43
N ASP A 67 -20.34 3.20 7.94
CA ASP A 67 -20.43 4.47 7.21
C ASP A 67 -19.35 4.55 6.14
N TYR A 68 -18.16 4.01 6.46
CA TYR A 68 -16.99 4.03 5.58
C TYR A 68 -16.35 2.64 5.49
N ILE A 69 -15.91 2.29 4.28
CA ILE A 69 -15.07 1.11 4.04
C ILE A 69 -13.75 1.53 3.43
N VAL A 70 -12.64 1.03 3.98
CA VAL A 70 -11.30 1.18 3.40
C VAL A 70 -10.81 -0.18 2.95
N HIS A 71 -10.78 -0.41 1.64
CA HIS A 71 -10.40 -1.70 1.07
C HIS A 71 -8.90 -1.73 0.77
N LEU A 72 -8.11 -2.24 1.75
CA LEU A 72 -6.66 -2.42 1.64
C LEU A 72 -6.26 -3.88 1.38
N ALA A 73 -7.16 -4.83 1.66
CA ALA A 73 -6.90 -6.26 1.49
C ALA A 73 -6.55 -6.60 0.04
N ALA A 74 -5.36 -7.13 -0.18
CA ALA A 74 -4.90 -7.57 -1.49
C ALA A 74 -3.68 -8.47 -1.40
N LEU A 75 -3.51 -9.33 -2.41
CA LEU A 75 -2.23 -9.93 -2.73
C LEU A 75 -1.41 -8.92 -3.54
N SER A 76 -0.60 -8.09 -2.87
CA SER A 76 0.00 -6.88 -3.44
C SER A 76 1.41 -7.08 -4.04
N SER A 77 2.00 -8.26 -3.90
CA SER A 77 3.33 -8.56 -4.42
C SER A 77 3.30 -8.83 -5.93
N VAL A 78 3.95 -7.97 -6.72
CA VAL A 78 4.15 -8.18 -8.16
C VAL A 78 4.90 -9.49 -8.41
N ALA A 79 5.96 -9.77 -7.64
CA ALA A 79 6.76 -10.99 -7.79
C ALA A 79 5.92 -12.27 -7.54
N GLU A 80 5.11 -12.27 -6.49
CA GLU A 80 4.22 -13.41 -6.19
C GLU A 80 3.10 -13.56 -7.23
N SER A 81 2.64 -12.45 -7.82
CA SER A 81 1.61 -12.51 -8.86
C SER A 81 2.06 -13.28 -10.11
N TRP A 82 3.36 -13.27 -10.42
CA TRP A 82 3.93 -14.08 -11.51
C TRP A 82 4.04 -15.57 -11.18
N LYS A 83 4.20 -15.91 -9.89
CA LYS A 83 4.24 -17.32 -9.46
C LYS A 83 2.86 -17.98 -9.52
N ALA A 84 1.80 -17.22 -9.27
CA ALA A 84 0.42 -17.69 -9.25
C ALA A 84 -0.54 -16.69 -9.89
N PRO A 85 -0.49 -16.48 -11.23
CA PRO A 85 -1.24 -15.43 -11.92
C PRO A 85 -2.75 -15.50 -11.70
N ALA A 86 -3.34 -16.67 -11.90
CA ALA A 86 -4.78 -16.88 -11.71
C ALA A 86 -5.21 -16.58 -10.27
N THR A 87 -4.45 -17.06 -9.28
CA THR A 87 -4.73 -16.81 -7.87
C THR A 87 -4.68 -15.33 -7.54
N SER A 88 -3.69 -14.60 -8.08
CA SER A 88 -3.55 -13.16 -7.88
C SER A 88 -4.76 -12.40 -8.42
N VAL A 89 -5.19 -12.69 -9.66
CA VAL A 89 -6.33 -12.02 -10.27
C VAL A 89 -7.62 -12.38 -9.54
N LEU A 90 -7.94 -13.66 -9.42
CA LEU A 90 -9.21 -14.11 -8.86
C LEU A 90 -9.40 -13.69 -7.40
N ASN A 91 -8.35 -13.78 -6.56
CA ASN A 91 -8.48 -13.40 -5.16
C ASN A 91 -8.75 -11.91 -4.99
N ASN A 92 -8.00 -11.05 -5.67
CA ASN A 92 -8.15 -9.61 -5.56
C ASN A 92 -9.53 -9.16 -6.10
N THR A 93 -9.92 -9.66 -7.27
CA THR A 93 -11.21 -9.31 -7.89
C THR A 93 -12.39 -9.83 -7.07
N SER A 94 -12.36 -11.10 -6.63
CA SER A 94 -13.46 -11.68 -5.83
C SER A 94 -13.63 -10.99 -4.49
N ALA A 95 -12.53 -10.65 -3.81
CA ALA A 95 -12.56 -9.93 -2.53
C ALA A 95 -13.27 -8.57 -2.69
N PHE A 96 -12.91 -7.81 -3.71
CA PHE A 96 -13.53 -6.52 -3.99
C PHE A 96 -15.01 -6.66 -4.37
N LEU A 97 -15.33 -7.55 -5.32
CA LEU A 97 -16.71 -7.78 -5.77
C LEU A 97 -17.64 -8.20 -4.62
N ASN A 98 -17.21 -9.13 -3.77
CA ASN A 98 -18.02 -9.56 -2.63
C ASN A 98 -18.30 -8.41 -1.68
N LEU A 99 -17.33 -7.51 -1.47
CA LEU A 99 -17.48 -6.34 -0.61
C LEU A 99 -18.50 -5.34 -1.18
N VAL A 100 -18.33 -4.92 -2.42
CA VAL A 100 -19.22 -3.91 -3.04
C VAL A 100 -20.63 -4.46 -3.29
N ASP A 101 -20.74 -5.74 -3.65
CA ASP A 101 -22.03 -6.41 -3.83
C ASP A 101 -22.79 -6.59 -2.50
N ALA A 102 -22.06 -6.81 -1.39
CA ALA A 102 -22.64 -6.85 -0.06
C ALA A 102 -23.22 -5.49 0.36
N VAL A 103 -22.52 -4.38 0.09
CA VAL A 103 -23.03 -3.02 0.34
C VAL A 103 -24.30 -2.76 -0.48
N ARG A 104 -24.27 -3.11 -1.77
CA ARG A 104 -25.43 -2.99 -2.67
C ARG A 104 -26.63 -3.81 -2.18
N GLN A 105 -26.43 -5.09 -1.86
CA GLN A 105 -27.52 -5.99 -1.41
C GLN A 105 -28.09 -5.62 -0.04
N ALA A 106 -27.27 -5.02 0.83
CA ALA A 106 -27.70 -4.55 2.15
C ALA A 106 -28.38 -3.17 2.11
N ASP A 107 -28.46 -2.55 0.94
CA ASP A 107 -29.05 -1.21 0.71
C ASP A 107 -28.47 -0.17 1.68
N LEU A 108 -27.13 -0.01 1.67
CA LEU A 108 -26.41 0.86 2.56
C LEU A 108 -25.83 2.08 1.84
N SER A 109 -25.95 3.25 2.45
CA SER A 109 -25.27 4.48 2.03
C SER A 109 -23.82 4.52 2.53
N THR A 110 -23.06 3.44 2.27
CA THR A 110 -21.65 3.31 2.69
C THR A 110 -20.74 3.90 1.64
N ARG A 111 -19.78 4.74 2.05
CA ARG A 111 -18.74 5.26 1.18
C ARG A 111 -17.50 4.36 1.22
N ILE A 112 -16.98 3.98 0.05
CA ILE A 112 -15.90 3.02 -0.12
C ILE A 112 -14.66 3.72 -0.71
N LEU A 113 -13.50 3.57 -0.06
CA LEU A 113 -12.20 3.83 -0.67
C LEU A 113 -11.67 2.53 -1.27
N SER A 114 -11.59 2.48 -2.59
CA SER A 114 -10.98 1.40 -3.35
C SER A 114 -9.53 1.73 -3.65
N VAL A 115 -8.60 1.05 -2.98
CA VAL A 115 -7.16 1.30 -3.16
C VAL A 115 -6.64 0.51 -4.34
N GLY A 116 -6.13 1.23 -5.35
CA GLY A 116 -5.44 0.71 -6.53
C GLY A 116 -3.93 0.93 -6.47
N SER A 117 -3.27 0.85 -7.62
CA SER A 117 -1.81 0.86 -7.74
C SER A 117 -1.34 1.62 -8.99
N SER A 118 -0.17 2.28 -8.91
CA SER A 118 0.52 2.84 -10.08
C SER A 118 0.93 1.78 -11.11
N GLU A 119 0.99 0.52 -10.74
CA GLU A 119 1.24 -0.61 -11.66
C GLU A 119 0.19 -0.71 -12.78
N GLU A 120 -0.99 -0.14 -12.57
CA GLU A 120 -2.08 -0.07 -13.57
C GLU A 120 -1.68 0.72 -14.83
N TYR A 121 -0.79 1.70 -14.70
CA TYR A 121 -0.38 2.58 -15.81
C TYR A 121 0.58 1.91 -16.80
N GLY A 122 1.49 1.07 -16.32
CA GLY A 122 2.55 0.51 -17.14
C GLY A 122 3.70 1.48 -17.37
N ILE A 123 4.15 1.62 -18.64
CA ILE A 123 5.40 2.33 -18.99
C ILE A 123 5.10 3.74 -19.48
N TYR A 124 5.67 4.72 -18.78
CA TYR A 124 5.72 6.12 -19.16
C TYR A 124 7.08 6.70 -18.76
N ASP A 125 7.55 7.70 -19.49
CA ASP A 125 8.83 8.41 -19.29
C ASP A 125 8.66 9.82 -18.69
N ILE A 126 7.42 10.18 -18.35
CA ILE A 126 7.02 11.47 -17.75
C ILE A 126 6.14 11.21 -16.53
N PRO A 127 5.99 12.19 -15.62
CA PRO A 127 5.07 12.07 -14.49
C PRO A 127 3.64 11.73 -14.90
N ILE A 128 3.09 10.70 -14.31
CA ILE A 128 1.86 10.04 -14.75
C ILE A 128 0.65 10.72 -14.11
N LYS A 129 -0.29 11.17 -14.94
CA LYS A 129 -1.57 11.76 -14.50
C LYS A 129 -2.71 10.76 -14.58
N GLU A 130 -3.79 11.02 -13.83
CA GLU A 130 -4.92 10.10 -13.67
C GLU A 130 -5.64 9.80 -15.01
N TYR A 131 -5.60 10.69 -15.97
CA TYR A 131 -6.20 10.51 -17.29
C TYR A 131 -5.34 9.71 -18.28
N PHE A 132 -4.13 9.29 -17.88
CA PHE A 132 -3.28 8.46 -18.74
C PHE A 132 -3.88 7.06 -18.91
N HIS A 133 -3.66 6.46 -20.08
CA HIS A 133 -4.16 5.12 -20.38
C HIS A 133 -3.56 4.07 -19.48
N LEU A 134 -4.34 3.04 -19.16
CA LEU A 134 -3.90 1.92 -18.36
C LEU A 134 -3.29 0.83 -19.26
N HIS A 135 -2.08 0.40 -18.94
CA HIS A 135 -1.33 -0.62 -19.67
C HIS A 135 -0.69 -1.61 -18.68
N PRO A 136 -1.49 -2.40 -17.93
CA PRO A 136 -0.97 -3.30 -16.90
C PRO A 136 0.05 -4.28 -17.49
N LYS A 137 1.19 -4.48 -16.78
CA LYS A 137 2.30 -5.30 -17.24
C LYS A 137 2.52 -6.57 -16.41
N ASN A 138 1.71 -6.82 -15.42
CA ASN A 138 1.77 -7.98 -14.56
C ASN A 138 0.38 -8.39 -14.06
N PRO A 139 0.18 -9.63 -13.57
CA PRO A 139 -1.13 -10.12 -13.14
C PRO A 139 -1.75 -9.32 -11.98
N TYR A 140 -0.93 -8.80 -11.06
CA TYR A 140 -1.41 -7.92 -10.01
C TYR A 140 -2.00 -6.62 -10.57
N ALA A 141 -1.30 -6.00 -11.53
CA ALA A 141 -1.77 -4.78 -12.19
C ALA A 141 -3.08 -5.01 -12.95
N VAL A 142 -3.23 -6.16 -13.64
CA VAL A 142 -4.48 -6.55 -14.30
C VAL A 142 -5.63 -6.61 -13.29
N ALA A 143 -5.43 -7.24 -12.14
CA ALA A 143 -6.46 -7.31 -11.10
C ALA A 143 -6.85 -5.92 -10.56
N ARG A 144 -5.90 -4.98 -10.47
CA ARG A 144 -6.18 -3.61 -10.03
C ARG A 144 -6.96 -2.81 -11.07
N VAL A 145 -6.60 -2.95 -12.35
CA VAL A 145 -7.39 -2.37 -13.46
C VAL A 145 -8.82 -2.92 -13.46
N GLU A 146 -8.98 -4.23 -13.31
CA GLU A 146 -10.29 -4.87 -13.21
C GLU A 146 -11.10 -4.32 -12.02
N GLN A 147 -10.47 -4.21 -10.85
CA GLN A 147 -11.09 -3.61 -9.65
C GLN A 147 -11.59 -2.18 -9.90
N GLU A 148 -10.78 -1.34 -10.56
CA GLU A 148 -11.15 0.04 -10.88
C GLU A 148 -12.34 0.10 -11.86
N TYR A 149 -12.34 -0.72 -12.93
CA TYR A 149 -13.47 -0.76 -13.86
C TYR A 149 -14.75 -1.26 -13.18
N LEU A 150 -14.66 -2.28 -12.35
CA LEU A 150 -15.80 -2.77 -11.57
C LEU A 150 -16.30 -1.68 -10.62
N ALA A 151 -15.42 -0.96 -9.93
CA ALA A 151 -15.82 0.16 -9.07
C ALA A 151 -16.63 1.20 -9.85
N LYS A 152 -16.16 1.61 -11.04
CA LYS A 152 -16.86 2.56 -11.91
C LYS A 152 -18.23 2.03 -12.35
N LEU A 153 -18.33 0.74 -12.71
CA LEU A 153 -19.60 0.12 -13.07
C LEU A 153 -20.61 0.13 -11.90
N TYR A 154 -20.14 -0.18 -10.67
CA TYR A 154 -21.01 -0.15 -9.49
C TYR A 154 -21.47 1.26 -9.15
N VAL A 155 -20.64 2.27 -9.37
CA VAL A 155 -21.05 3.68 -9.25
C VAL A 155 -22.10 4.03 -10.30
N ASP A 156 -21.84 3.72 -11.56
CA ASP A 156 -22.66 4.17 -12.69
C ASP A 156 -24.04 3.49 -12.74
N TYR A 157 -24.12 2.20 -12.38
CA TYR A 157 -25.37 1.42 -12.51
C TYR A 157 -26.11 1.20 -11.19
N PHE A 158 -25.42 1.21 -10.06
CA PHE A 158 -26.02 0.93 -8.75
C PHE A 158 -25.92 2.10 -7.78
N ASP A 159 -25.35 3.21 -8.22
CA ASP A 159 -25.18 4.43 -7.43
C ASP A 159 -24.37 4.26 -6.13
N ILE A 160 -23.54 3.20 -6.02
CA ILE A 160 -22.68 2.98 -4.85
C ILE A 160 -21.63 4.10 -4.77
N ASP A 161 -21.42 4.65 -3.56
CA ASP A 161 -20.45 5.71 -3.36
C ASP A 161 -19.03 5.14 -3.23
N ILE A 162 -18.27 5.16 -4.33
CA ILE A 162 -16.90 4.67 -4.39
C ILE A 162 -15.98 5.77 -4.89
N VAL A 163 -14.88 5.99 -4.18
CA VAL A 163 -13.73 6.80 -4.60
C VAL A 163 -12.52 5.90 -4.70
N MET A 164 -11.62 6.18 -5.65
CA MET A 164 -10.52 5.28 -6.00
C MET A 164 -9.17 5.98 -5.89
N THR A 165 -8.11 5.20 -5.67
CA THR A 165 -6.73 5.70 -5.73
C THR A 165 -5.90 4.85 -6.66
N ARG A 166 -4.82 5.43 -7.23
CA ARG A 166 -3.67 4.71 -7.76
C ARG A 166 -2.46 5.12 -6.95
N SER A 167 -2.05 4.24 -6.05
CA SER A 167 -0.98 4.52 -5.10
C SER A 167 0.37 4.14 -5.68
N PHE A 168 1.33 5.06 -5.58
CA PHE A 168 2.73 4.82 -5.95
C PHE A 168 3.46 4.15 -4.78
N ASN A 169 4.79 3.94 -4.92
CA ASN A 169 5.49 3.20 -3.87
C ASN A 169 5.44 3.97 -2.55
N HIS A 170 5.01 3.32 -1.52
CA HIS A 170 5.04 3.86 -0.17
C HIS A 170 5.96 3.03 0.72
N ILE A 171 6.65 3.71 1.62
CA ILE A 171 7.66 3.15 2.52
C ILE A 171 7.48 3.70 3.93
N GLY A 172 8.03 3.01 4.90
CA GLY A 172 8.02 3.45 6.30
C GLY A 172 8.45 2.35 7.26
N PRO A 173 8.62 2.68 8.55
CA PRO A 173 8.92 1.70 9.59
C PRO A 173 7.93 0.54 9.62
N LYS A 174 8.40 -0.66 9.97
CA LYS A 174 7.62 -1.91 10.01
C LYS A 174 7.14 -2.45 8.64
N GLN A 175 7.58 -1.88 7.53
CA GLN A 175 7.32 -2.47 6.22
C GLN A 175 8.10 -3.79 6.08
N SER A 176 7.47 -4.82 5.50
CA SER A 176 8.08 -6.14 5.33
C SER A 176 9.39 -6.11 4.54
N LYS A 177 10.38 -6.89 4.97
CA LYS A 177 11.68 -7.05 4.31
C LYS A 177 11.61 -7.66 2.90
N HIS A 178 10.44 -8.11 2.46
CA HIS A 178 10.23 -8.54 1.06
C HIS A 178 10.19 -7.38 0.06
N PHE A 179 10.04 -6.13 0.54
CA PHE A 179 10.08 -4.94 -0.31
C PHE A 179 11.50 -4.39 -0.43
N VAL A 180 11.77 -3.66 -1.52
CA VAL A 180 13.13 -3.27 -1.93
C VAL A 180 13.86 -2.43 -0.86
N ILE A 181 13.25 -1.36 -0.34
CA ILE A 181 13.91 -0.48 0.62
C ILE A 181 14.16 -1.17 1.97
N PRO A 182 13.18 -1.87 2.58
CA PRO A 182 13.41 -2.69 3.76
C PRO A 182 14.51 -3.76 3.56
N SER A 183 14.53 -4.44 2.41
CA SER A 183 15.56 -5.43 2.08
C SER A 183 16.96 -4.82 2.05
N ILE A 184 17.10 -3.64 1.45
CA ILE A 184 18.38 -2.90 1.41
C ILE A 184 18.81 -2.54 2.82
N ILE A 185 17.94 -1.93 3.64
CA ILE A 185 18.26 -1.56 5.04
C ILE A 185 18.65 -2.81 5.84
N SER A 186 17.94 -3.91 5.67
CA SER A 186 18.29 -5.20 6.31
C SER A 186 19.71 -5.65 5.92
N GLY A 187 20.07 -5.56 4.63
CA GLY A 187 21.41 -5.87 4.15
C GLY A 187 22.51 -5.00 4.81
N PHE A 188 22.26 -3.70 5.00
CA PHE A 188 23.18 -2.83 5.73
C PHE A 188 23.30 -3.22 7.20
N ILE A 189 22.20 -3.63 7.84
CA ILE A 189 22.22 -4.09 9.24
C ILE A 189 23.01 -5.39 9.37
N ASP A 190 22.89 -6.31 8.39
CA ASP A 190 23.66 -7.56 8.37
C ASP A 190 25.17 -7.31 8.21
N ILE A 191 25.55 -6.34 7.38
CA ILE A 191 26.95 -5.89 7.25
C ILE A 191 27.44 -5.29 8.57
N LEU A 192 26.65 -4.40 9.19
CA LEU A 192 26.99 -3.76 10.47
C LEU A 192 27.29 -4.78 11.58
N LYS A 193 26.59 -5.92 11.56
CA LYS A 193 26.73 -7.00 12.54
C LYS A 193 27.76 -8.04 12.15
N SER A 194 28.56 -7.79 11.13
CA SER A 194 29.55 -8.72 10.58
C SER A 194 28.94 -10.10 10.20
N ARG A 195 27.65 -10.10 9.82
CA ARG A 195 26.93 -11.31 9.35
C ARG A 195 27.14 -11.59 7.87
N SER A 196 27.72 -10.63 7.15
CA SER A 196 28.04 -10.76 5.73
C SER A 196 29.37 -10.04 5.44
N ASP A 197 30.02 -10.42 4.33
CA ASP A 197 31.09 -9.62 3.76
C ASP A 197 30.54 -8.22 3.44
N ASN A 198 31.43 -7.21 3.35
CA ASN A 198 31.00 -5.84 3.02
C ASN A 198 30.48 -5.72 1.57
N VAL A 199 29.48 -6.55 1.24
CA VAL A 199 28.83 -6.64 -0.08
C VAL A 199 27.32 -6.54 0.10
N LEU A 200 26.70 -5.59 -0.62
CA LEU A 200 25.25 -5.43 -0.67
C LEU A 200 24.72 -6.02 -2.00
N SER A 201 23.96 -7.10 -1.92
CA SER A 201 23.30 -7.74 -3.08
C SER A 201 21.97 -7.06 -3.39
N VAL A 202 21.85 -6.48 -4.57
CA VAL A 202 20.68 -5.71 -5.03
C VAL A 202 20.24 -6.15 -6.42
N GLY A 203 19.03 -5.72 -6.85
CA GLY A 203 18.59 -5.82 -8.24
C GLY A 203 19.04 -4.59 -9.06
N ASN A 204 18.21 -4.14 -10.01
CA ASN A 204 18.50 -2.97 -10.82
C ASN A 204 18.42 -1.68 -9.97
N ILE A 205 19.56 -0.99 -9.81
CA ILE A 205 19.68 0.25 -9.02
C ILE A 205 19.46 1.53 -9.84
N ASP A 206 19.34 1.42 -11.16
CA ASP A 206 19.13 2.58 -12.04
C ASP A 206 17.65 2.94 -12.22
N VAL A 207 16.75 2.15 -11.63
CA VAL A 207 15.32 2.43 -11.67
C VAL A 207 14.97 3.68 -10.86
N VAL A 208 14.11 4.52 -11.43
CA VAL A 208 13.54 5.70 -10.79
C VAL A 208 12.14 5.37 -10.30
N ARG A 209 11.89 5.62 -9.03
CA ARG A 209 10.57 5.39 -8.40
C ARG A 209 10.15 6.61 -7.59
N ASP A 210 8.84 6.78 -7.50
CA ASP A 210 8.22 7.75 -6.59
C ASP A 210 7.96 7.06 -5.25
N PHE A 211 8.65 7.52 -4.22
CA PHE A 211 8.51 7.00 -2.86
C PHE A 211 7.82 8.03 -1.96
N LEU A 212 6.77 7.59 -1.28
CA LEU A 212 6.00 8.41 -0.35
C LEU A 212 5.99 7.75 1.03
N ASP A 213 6.09 8.55 2.09
CA ASP A 213 5.95 8.04 3.46
C ASP A 213 4.54 7.51 3.70
N VAL A 214 4.43 6.34 4.33
CA VAL A 214 3.14 5.69 4.63
C VAL A 214 2.22 6.56 5.48
N ARG A 215 2.77 7.42 6.34
CA ARG A 215 1.99 8.38 7.17
C ARG A 215 1.33 9.45 6.29
N ASP A 216 2.00 9.89 5.24
CA ASP A 216 1.42 10.77 4.23
C ASP A 216 0.40 10.05 3.34
N VAL A 217 0.64 8.77 3.03
CA VAL A 217 -0.33 7.92 2.29
C VAL A 217 -1.64 7.79 3.06
N VAL A 218 -1.60 7.42 4.33
CA VAL A 218 -2.85 7.24 5.11
C VAL A 218 -3.59 8.56 5.31
N ARG A 219 -2.87 9.68 5.39
CA ARG A 219 -3.47 11.02 5.41
C ARG A 219 -4.15 11.35 4.07
N ALA A 220 -3.56 10.97 2.93
CA ALA A 220 -4.19 11.09 1.63
C ALA A 220 -5.45 10.22 1.54
N TYR A 221 -5.38 8.97 1.96
CA TYR A 221 -6.52 8.05 1.96
C TYR A 221 -7.69 8.58 2.79
N TYR A 222 -7.40 9.11 3.97
CA TYR A 222 -8.43 9.73 4.79
C TYR A 222 -9.09 10.92 4.09
N GLN A 223 -8.32 11.84 3.50
CA GLN A 223 -8.85 12.99 2.79
C GLN A 223 -9.66 12.59 1.56
N ILE A 224 -9.16 11.63 0.78
CA ILE A 224 -9.88 11.11 -0.40
C ILE A 224 -11.18 10.43 0.03
N LEU A 225 -11.14 9.60 1.08
CA LEU A 225 -12.34 8.95 1.62
C LEU A 225 -13.38 9.96 2.07
N LYS A 226 -12.98 11.04 2.74
CA LYS A 226 -13.93 12.03 3.29
C LYS A 226 -14.43 13.05 2.26
N PHE A 227 -13.57 13.50 1.36
CA PHE A 227 -13.81 14.68 0.53
C PHE A 227 -13.60 14.46 -0.97
N GLY A 228 -13.02 13.34 -1.37
CA GLY A 228 -12.83 13.01 -2.79
C GLY A 228 -14.16 12.89 -3.52
N GLN A 229 -14.18 13.19 -4.81
CA GLN A 229 -15.41 13.10 -5.60
C GLN A 229 -15.73 11.61 -5.89
N LYS A 230 -17.01 11.26 -5.77
CA LYS A 230 -17.54 9.94 -6.13
C LYS A 230 -17.12 9.59 -7.56
N ARG A 231 -16.72 8.35 -7.79
CA ARG A 231 -16.26 7.82 -9.09
C ARG A 231 -14.85 8.27 -9.50
N GLU A 232 -14.29 9.29 -8.86
CA GLU A 232 -12.98 9.82 -9.25
C GLU A 232 -11.82 8.95 -8.74
N VAL A 233 -10.71 9.03 -9.48
CA VAL A 233 -9.44 8.37 -9.17
C VAL A 233 -8.42 9.43 -8.81
N TYR A 234 -7.61 9.17 -7.78
CA TYR A 234 -6.55 10.06 -7.33
C TYR A 234 -5.21 9.34 -7.28
N ASN A 235 -4.18 9.93 -7.88
CA ASN A 235 -2.81 9.49 -7.67
C ASN A 235 -2.35 9.83 -6.26
N VAL A 236 -1.88 8.83 -5.54
CA VAL A 236 -1.26 9.02 -4.21
C VAL A 236 0.24 8.80 -4.35
N CYS A 237 0.98 9.91 -4.47
CA CYS A 237 2.40 9.93 -4.78
C CYS A 237 3.08 11.18 -4.22
N SER A 238 4.41 11.17 -4.13
CA SER A 238 5.20 12.36 -3.74
C SER A 238 5.30 13.38 -4.87
N GLY A 239 5.29 12.92 -6.12
CA GLY A 239 5.58 13.70 -7.32
C GLY A 239 7.08 13.84 -7.59
N VAL A 240 7.93 13.13 -6.85
CA VAL A 240 9.38 13.18 -6.96
C VAL A 240 9.94 11.82 -7.30
N GLY A 241 10.65 11.73 -8.42
CA GLY A 241 11.38 10.51 -8.82
C GLY A 241 12.74 10.45 -8.12
N THR A 242 13.04 9.31 -7.51
CA THR A 242 14.35 9.06 -6.87
C THR A 242 14.93 7.77 -7.41
N LYS A 243 16.21 7.78 -7.81
CA LYS A 243 16.93 6.56 -8.21
C LYS A 243 17.16 5.66 -6.99
N LEU A 244 17.12 4.36 -7.20
CA LEU A 244 17.41 3.41 -6.13
C LEU A 244 18.87 3.52 -5.66
N SER A 245 19.81 3.85 -6.58
CA SER A 245 21.20 4.15 -6.21
C SER A 245 21.33 5.33 -5.25
N GLU A 246 20.56 6.42 -5.45
CA GLU A 246 20.56 7.58 -4.55
C GLU A 246 20.05 7.22 -3.14
N ILE A 247 19.06 6.30 -3.07
CA ILE A 247 18.58 5.81 -1.76
C ILE A 247 19.64 4.96 -1.06
N ILE A 248 20.37 4.13 -1.82
CA ILE A 248 21.48 3.34 -1.26
C ILE A 248 22.58 4.26 -0.72
N GLU A 249 22.93 5.32 -1.45
CA GLU A 249 23.89 6.34 -0.98
C GLU A 249 23.41 7.03 0.30
N LEU A 250 22.13 7.43 0.33
CA LEU A 250 21.53 8.04 1.51
C LEU A 250 21.62 7.11 2.74
N ILE A 251 21.31 5.83 2.58
CA ILE A 251 21.42 4.82 3.64
C ILE A 251 22.88 4.65 4.05
N SER A 252 23.83 4.60 3.08
CA SER A 252 25.25 4.50 3.33
C SER A 252 25.76 5.64 4.21
N MET A 253 25.39 6.88 3.89
CA MET A 253 25.75 8.06 4.67
C MET A 253 25.17 8.01 6.09
N LYS A 254 23.88 7.68 6.23
CA LYS A 254 23.21 7.63 7.54
C LYS A 254 23.75 6.52 8.46
N MET A 255 24.17 5.42 7.89
CA MET A 255 24.73 4.29 8.64
C MET A 255 26.26 4.32 8.77
N ASN A 256 26.92 5.23 8.03
CA ASN A 256 28.36 5.28 7.88
C ASN A 256 28.97 3.92 7.43
N ILE A 257 28.33 3.27 6.47
CA ILE A 257 28.74 1.99 5.89
C ILE A 257 28.69 2.13 4.37
N PHE A 258 29.79 1.78 3.70
CA PHE A 258 29.97 1.90 2.25
C PHE A 258 30.26 0.51 1.66
N PRO A 259 29.22 -0.30 1.38
CA PRO A 259 29.40 -1.65 0.87
C PRO A 259 29.77 -1.65 -0.61
N LYS A 260 30.43 -2.73 -1.06
CA LYS A 260 30.51 -3.02 -2.48
C LYS A 260 29.14 -3.45 -2.98
N ILE A 261 28.63 -2.79 -4.00
CA ILE A 261 27.35 -3.15 -4.62
C ILE A 261 27.54 -4.33 -5.57
N TYR A 262 26.74 -5.37 -5.38
CA TYR A 262 26.64 -6.51 -6.27
C TYR A 262 25.25 -6.59 -6.85
N VAL A 263 25.13 -6.36 -8.17
CA VAL A 263 23.86 -6.52 -8.88
C VAL A 263 23.68 -8.03 -9.15
N ASP A 264 22.73 -8.61 -8.43
CA ASP A 264 22.40 -10.02 -8.49
C ASP A 264 21.44 -10.27 -9.66
N PRO A 265 21.85 -11.09 -10.67
CA PRO A 265 20.99 -11.41 -11.81
C PRO A 265 19.64 -12.04 -11.41
N LEU A 266 19.59 -12.76 -10.29
CA LEU A 266 18.35 -13.39 -9.79
C LEU A 266 17.35 -12.39 -9.23
N LYS A 267 17.79 -11.17 -8.93
CA LYS A 267 16.95 -10.08 -8.45
C LYS A 267 16.50 -9.13 -9.55
N LEU A 268 16.98 -9.33 -10.78
CA LEU A 268 16.55 -8.54 -11.93
C LEU A 268 15.15 -8.97 -12.36
N ARG A 269 14.29 -8.01 -12.65
CA ARG A 269 12.96 -8.26 -13.20
C ARG A 269 13.03 -8.33 -14.72
N VAL A 270 12.36 -9.31 -15.29
CA VAL A 270 12.12 -9.33 -16.74
C VAL A 270 11.22 -8.14 -17.08
N ASN A 271 11.66 -7.30 -18.03
CA ASN A 271 10.94 -6.07 -18.43
C ASN A 271 10.75 -5.05 -17.28
N ASP A 272 11.80 -4.79 -16.50
CA ASP A 272 11.74 -3.78 -15.44
C ASP A 272 11.44 -2.38 -16.03
N ILE A 273 10.44 -1.73 -15.47
CA ILE A 273 10.08 -0.36 -15.87
C ILE A 273 11.09 0.60 -15.23
N LEU A 274 11.85 1.33 -16.04
CA LEU A 274 12.94 2.17 -15.53
C LEU A 274 12.46 3.43 -14.81
N PHE A 275 11.30 3.96 -15.19
CA PHE A 275 10.79 5.22 -14.64
C PHE A 275 9.31 5.07 -14.25
N VAL A 276 8.98 5.33 -12.98
CA VAL A 276 7.60 5.38 -12.47
C VAL A 276 7.50 6.51 -11.46
N VAL A 277 6.95 7.65 -11.89
CA VAL A 277 6.74 8.84 -11.08
C VAL A 277 5.33 9.34 -11.30
N GLY A 278 4.61 9.71 -10.24
CA GLY A 278 3.25 10.21 -10.31
C GLY A 278 3.18 11.73 -10.37
N ASP A 279 2.07 12.23 -10.92
CA ASP A 279 1.65 13.62 -10.77
C ASP A 279 0.51 13.66 -9.73
N ASN A 280 0.70 14.41 -8.64
CA ASN A 280 -0.28 14.55 -7.55
C ASN A 280 -1.03 15.90 -7.60
N SER A 281 -1.01 16.58 -8.75
CA SER A 281 -1.60 17.90 -8.92
C SER A 281 -3.10 17.89 -8.63
N LYS A 282 -3.82 16.85 -9.06
CA LYS A 282 -5.25 16.68 -8.80
C LYS A 282 -5.54 16.60 -7.30
N LEU A 283 -4.81 15.77 -6.58
CA LEU A 283 -4.95 15.60 -5.14
C LEU A 283 -4.65 16.90 -4.38
N LYS A 284 -3.63 17.67 -4.84
CA LYS A 284 -3.31 18.99 -4.29
C LYS A 284 -4.41 20.01 -4.54
N GLN A 285 -4.92 20.08 -5.77
CA GLN A 285 -5.87 21.10 -6.18
C GLN A 285 -7.27 20.87 -5.60
N GLU A 286 -7.73 19.62 -5.58
CA GLU A 286 -9.09 19.31 -5.14
C GLU A 286 -9.19 19.12 -3.62
N LEU A 287 -8.14 18.62 -2.96
CA LEU A 287 -8.19 18.24 -1.55
C LEU A 287 -7.14 18.95 -0.66
N ASP A 288 -6.41 19.93 -1.20
CA ASP A 288 -5.33 20.67 -0.49
C ASP A 288 -4.32 19.73 0.21
N TRP A 289 -4.12 18.55 -0.38
CA TRP A 289 -3.17 17.59 0.16
C TRP A 289 -1.75 17.83 -0.38
N LYS A 290 -0.76 17.65 0.49
CA LYS A 290 0.67 17.65 0.12
C LYS A 290 1.45 16.74 1.04
N ALA A 291 2.51 16.10 0.51
CA ALA A 291 3.45 15.35 1.33
C ALA A 291 4.10 16.27 2.38
N LYS A 292 4.25 15.78 3.60
CA LYS A 292 4.84 16.52 4.74
C LYS A 292 6.14 15.90 5.22
N ILE A 293 6.35 14.61 4.97
CA ILE A 293 7.49 13.85 5.48
C ILE A 293 8.46 13.63 4.33
N SER A 294 9.71 14.07 4.53
CA SER A 294 10.76 13.92 3.52
C SER A 294 11.22 12.46 3.42
N LEU A 295 11.71 12.07 2.24
CA LEU A 295 12.33 10.75 2.04
C LEU A 295 13.50 10.54 3.02
N ASP A 296 14.28 11.59 3.30
CA ASP A 296 15.37 11.56 4.26
C ASP A 296 14.89 11.17 5.67
N THR A 297 13.81 11.79 6.15
CA THR A 297 13.19 11.47 7.43
C THR A 297 12.67 10.03 7.44
N THR A 298 11.96 9.63 6.39
CA THR A 298 11.42 8.27 6.29
C THR A 298 12.50 7.20 6.35
N ILE A 299 13.60 7.39 5.63
CA ILE A 299 14.74 6.46 5.66
C ILE A 299 15.40 6.42 7.05
N SER A 300 15.55 7.57 7.73
CA SER A 300 16.06 7.60 9.10
C SER A 300 15.18 6.79 10.06
N ASP A 301 13.87 7.04 10.02
CA ASP A 301 12.90 6.34 10.87
C ASP A 301 12.89 4.83 10.60
N MET A 302 13.02 4.43 9.31
CA MET A 302 13.11 3.02 8.95
C MET A 302 14.38 2.36 9.49
N ILE A 303 15.53 3.00 9.36
CA ILE A 303 16.81 2.49 9.88
C ILE A 303 16.72 2.30 11.40
N GLU A 304 16.18 3.28 12.11
CA GLU A 304 15.99 3.19 13.57
C GLU A 304 15.02 2.07 13.95
N GLY A 305 13.89 1.99 13.29
CA GLY A 305 12.88 0.93 13.50
C GLY A 305 13.49 -0.47 13.37
N TYR A 306 14.19 -0.75 12.29
CA TYR A 306 14.82 -2.06 12.07
C TYR A 306 15.95 -2.37 13.05
N LYS A 307 16.74 -1.36 13.48
CA LYS A 307 17.76 -1.54 14.52
C LYS A 307 17.13 -1.94 15.86
N ASN A 308 15.96 -1.40 16.18
CA ASN A 308 15.27 -1.65 17.45
C ASN A 308 14.54 -3.00 17.45
N GLU A 309 13.88 -3.40 16.35
CA GLU A 309 13.26 -4.73 16.20
C GLU A 309 14.26 -5.85 16.45
N GLU A 310 15.47 -5.73 15.91
CA GLU A 310 16.49 -6.75 16.10
C GLU A 310 17.08 -6.78 17.52
N LYS A 311 17.13 -5.65 18.23
CA LYS A 311 17.53 -5.65 19.65
C LYS A 311 16.52 -6.43 20.49
N THR A 312 15.22 -6.25 20.22
CA THR A 312 14.16 -6.94 20.93
C THR A 312 14.21 -8.45 20.68
N THR A 313 14.44 -8.87 19.43
CA THR A 313 14.57 -10.29 19.07
C THR A 313 15.78 -10.95 19.73
N SER A 314 16.90 -10.24 19.89
CA SER A 314 18.12 -10.77 20.53
C SER A 314 17.97 -10.97 22.05
N LEU A 315 17.06 -10.23 22.72
CA LEU A 315 16.79 -10.35 24.15
C LEU A 315 15.93 -11.57 24.50
N TYR A 316 15.17 -12.13 23.53
CA TYR A 316 14.37 -13.35 23.76
C TYR A 316 15.15 -14.66 23.57
N TRP A 317 16.38 -14.61 23.06
CA TRP A 317 17.23 -15.80 22.80
C TRP A 317 18.57 -15.76 23.57
N ALA A 318 18.75 -14.82 24.47
CA ALA A 318 19.87 -14.75 25.44
C ALA A 318 19.41 -15.20 26.83
#